data_2a0ba29c2f531cc709cf904fdb313789
#
_entry.id   2a0ba29c2f531cc709cf904fdb313789
#
_cell.length_a   1.000
_cell.length_b   1.000
_cell.length_c   1.000
_cell.angle_alpha   90.00
_cell.angle_beta   90.00
_cell.angle_gamma   90.00
#
_symmetry.space_group_name_H-M   'P 1'
#
loop_
_entity.id
_entity.type
_entity.pdbx_description
1 polymer ?
#
loop_
_entity_poly.entity_id
_entity_poly.type
_entity_poly.pdbx_seq_one_letter_code
_entity_poly.pdbx_strand_id
1 'polypeptide(L)'
;MPHRPAAPSPNLPREMAQAYLVNDRMNQLLLEHLDPRAWRAKLPGQKGRTIADIFAHVHNIRCKWLRLSAPHLKLPAQLDRHRCTPKQARAALAASALCCSAMLAEALAVPPGRVQSFLRDGWARPWPPGAAMFAYMITHDAHHRGQACMLAHQLGFRLPGAAGYALWGWEKLWKQCGFELPTGPKSNRACV
;
A
#
# COMPACT_ATOMS: atom_id res chain seq x y z
N MET A 1 7.78 0.91 -46.97
CA MET A 1 7.50 0.28 -45.64
C MET A 1 6.74 1.28 -44.83
N PRO A 2 5.50 1.02 -44.40
CA PRO A 2 4.77 1.96 -43.54
C PRO A 2 5.45 2.06 -42.18
N HIS A 3 5.75 3.27 -41.76
CA HIS A 3 6.29 3.59 -40.44
C HIS A 3 5.27 3.14 -39.39
N ARG A 4 5.59 2.13 -38.61
CA ARG A 4 4.81 1.76 -37.42
C ARG A 4 4.95 2.89 -36.42
N PRO A 5 3.86 3.53 -35.97
CA PRO A 5 3.96 4.59 -34.97
C PRO A 5 4.68 4.06 -33.72
N ALA A 6 5.61 4.85 -33.21
CA ALA A 6 6.34 4.53 -31.98
C ALA A 6 5.31 4.34 -30.83
N ALA A 7 5.49 3.29 -30.05
CA ALA A 7 4.65 3.09 -28.86
C ALA A 7 4.80 4.33 -27.93
N PRO A 8 3.70 4.79 -27.31
CA PRO A 8 3.78 5.92 -26.39
C PRO A 8 4.75 5.61 -25.25
N SER A 9 5.55 6.59 -24.86
CA SER A 9 6.45 6.46 -23.72
C SER A 9 5.67 6.17 -22.44
N PRO A 10 6.17 5.29 -21.54
CA PRO A 10 5.49 4.97 -20.29
C PRO A 10 5.36 6.22 -19.42
N ASN A 11 4.18 6.41 -18.82
CA ASN A 11 3.95 7.49 -17.84
C ASN A 11 4.29 6.98 -16.43
N LEU A 12 5.58 6.95 -16.11
CA LEU A 12 6.09 6.43 -14.84
C LEU A 12 5.44 7.07 -13.59
N PRO A 13 5.24 8.40 -13.51
CA PRO A 13 4.52 9.00 -12.38
C PRO A 13 3.14 8.39 -12.14
N ARG A 14 2.36 8.25 -13.20
CA ARG A 14 1.03 7.66 -13.15
C ARG A 14 1.09 6.18 -12.76
N GLU A 15 1.96 5.43 -13.39
CA GLU A 15 2.10 3.98 -13.15
C GLU A 15 2.55 3.68 -11.73
N MET A 16 3.47 4.47 -11.17
CA MET A 16 3.91 4.35 -9.79
C MET A 16 2.79 4.69 -8.79
N ALA A 17 2.04 5.76 -9.06
CA ALA A 17 0.87 6.12 -8.24
C ALA A 17 -0.20 5.02 -8.28
N GLN A 18 -0.47 4.43 -9.44
CA GLN A 18 -1.39 3.29 -9.60
C GLN A 18 -0.88 2.05 -8.88
N ALA A 19 0.41 1.71 -9.01
CA ALA A 19 1.01 0.58 -8.30
C ALA A 19 0.91 0.73 -6.78
N TYR A 20 0.97 1.94 -6.24
CA TYR A 20 0.73 2.18 -4.83
C TYR A 20 -0.72 1.85 -4.40
N LEU A 21 -1.71 2.17 -5.23
CA LEU A 21 -3.11 1.78 -4.97
C LEU A 21 -3.31 0.27 -5.03
N VAL A 22 -2.63 -0.42 -5.94
CA VAL A 22 -2.61 -1.89 -5.99
C VAL A 22 -2.00 -2.47 -4.71
N ASN A 23 -0.90 -1.88 -4.20
CA ASN A 23 -0.34 -2.27 -2.91
C ASN A 23 -1.33 -2.10 -1.75
N ASP A 24 -2.14 -1.02 -1.76
CA ASP A 24 -3.21 -0.88 -0.75
C ASP A 24 -4.33 -1.90 -0.95
N ARG A 25 -4.69 -2.22 -2.19
CA ARG A 25 -5.69 -3.28 -2.45
C ARG A 25 -5.29 -4.62 -1.83
N MET A 26 -3.99 -4.91 -1.74
CA MET A 26 -3.48 -6.08 -0.99
C MET A 26 -3.79 -5.98 0.51
N ASN A 27 -3.66 -4.79 1.12
CA ASN A 27 -4.03 -4.58 2.52
C ASN A 27 -5.53 -4.77 2.72
N GLN A 28 -6.35 -4.26 1.79
CA GLN A 28 -7.81 -4.45 1.82
C GLN A 28 -8.17 -5.93 1.72
N LEU A 29 -7.54 -6.66 0.79
CA LEU A 29 -7.77 -8.09 0.60
C LEU A 29 -7.42 -8.90 1.85
N LEU A 30 -6.30 -8.58 2.50
CA LEU A 30 -5.93 -9.22 3.75
C LEU A 30 -7.01 -9.00 4.83
N LEU A 31 -7.46 -7.76 5.00
CA LEU A 31 -8.50 -7.41 5.99
C LEU A 31 -9.87 -8.04 5.67
N GLU A 32 -10.17 -8.29 4.40
CA GLU A 32 -11.39 -8.98 3.97
C GLU A 32 -11.42 -10.46 4.38
N HIS A 33 -10.25 -11.09 4.47
CA HIS A 33 -10.12 -12.52 4.74
C HIS A 33 -9.58 -12.83 6.14
N LEU A 34 -9.26 -11.81 6.92
CA LEU A 34 -8.79 -11.97 8.28
C LEU A 34 -9.94 -12.41 9.18
N ASP A 35 -9.72 -13.47 9.98
CA ASP A 35 -10.67 -13.88 11.02
C ASP A 35 -10.84 -12.71 12.03
N PRO A 36 -12.08 -12.26 12.29
CA PRO A 36 -12.31 -11.16 13.22
C PRO A 36 -11.75 -11.41 14.64
N ARG A 37 -11.65 -12.68 15.04
CA ARG A 37 -11.09 -13.07 16.34
C ARG A 37 -9.60 -12.78 16.44
N ALA A 38 -8.87 -12.78 15.31
CA ALA A 38 -7.45 -12.43 15.26
C ALA A 38 -7.18 -10.94 15.49
N TRP A 39 -8.18 -10.07 15.24
CA TRP A 39 -7.98 -8.62 15.16
C TRP A 39 -7.27 -8.02 16.38
N ARG A 40 -7.66 -8.45 17.60
CA ARG A 40 -7.07 -7.97 18.86
C ARG A 40 -6.46 -9.08 19.70
N ALA A 41 -6.38 -10.29 19.15
CA ALA A 41 -5.76 -11.40 19.84
C ALA A 41 -4.26 -11.15 20.06
N LYS A 42 -3.74 -11.71 21.13
CA LYS A 42 -2.31 -11.68 21.50
C LYS A 42 -1.83 -13.08 21.79
N LEU A 43 -0.58 -13.34 21.47
CA LEU A 43 0.07 -14.57 21.90
C LEU A 43 0.24 -14.57 23.42
N PRO A 44 0.00 -15.68 24.10
CA PRO A 44 0.18 -15.78 25.56
C PRO A 44 1.59 -15.34 25.98
N GLY A 45 1.67 -14.53 27.03
CA GLY A 45 2.94 -14.07 27.60
C GLY A 45 3.74 -13.07 26.75
N GLN A 46 3.28 -12.71 25.57
CA GLN A 46 4.00 -11.77 24.71
C GLN A 46 3.49 -10.33 24.81
N LYS A 47 4.42 -9.39 24.96
CA LYS A 47 4.18 -7.95 24.85
C LYS A 47 4.40 -7.52 23.40
N GLY A 48 3.43 -7.81 22.53
CA GLY A 48 3.53 -7.49 21.10
C GLY A 48 2.37 -6.62 20.61
N ARG A 49 2.50 -6.16 19.36
CA ARG A 49 1.41 -5.48 18.64
C ARG A 49 0.31 -6.49 18.28
N THR A 50 -0.93 -6.06 18.36
CA THR A 50 -2.05 -6.76 17.75
C THR A 50 -2.12 -6.45 16.25
N ILE A 51 -2.93 -7.19 15.48
CA ILE A 51 -3.18 -6.86 14.06
C ILE A 51 -3.84 -5.49 13.94
N ALA A 52 -4.71 -5.13 14.89
CA ALA A 52 -5.27 -3.78 14.99
C ALA A 52 -4.19 -2.69 15.13
N ASP A 53 -3.21 -2.92 16.00
CA ASP A 53 -2.08 -1.98 16.18
C ASP A 53 -1.24 -1.83 14.90
N ILE A 54 -1.05 -2.93 14.17
CA ILE A 54 -0.29 -2.95 12.91
C ILE A 54 -0.98 -2.09 11.86
N PHE A 55 -2.26 -2.31 11.58
CA PHE A 55 -2.98 -1.57 10.55
C PHE A 55 -3.24 -0.11 10.92
N ALA A 56 -3.51 0.17 12.22
CA ALA A 56 -3.57 1.55 12.69
C ALA A 56 -2.21 2.26 12.52
N HIS A 57 -1.09 1.57 12.77
CA HIS A 57 0.24 2.12 12.52
C HIS A 57 0.46 2.43 11.04
N VAL A 58 0.17 1.50 10.13
CA VAL A 58 0.32 1.73 8.69
C VAL A 58 -0.45 2.99 8.26
N HIS A 59 -1.73 3.10 8.62
CA HIS A 59 -2.54 4.27 8.31
C HIS A 59 -1.97 5.56 8.91
N ASN A 60 -1.63 5.55 10.20
CA ASN A 60 -1.16 6.75 10.91
C ASN A 60 0.20 7.23 10.40
N ILE A 61 1.07 6.33 9.94
CA ILE A 61 2.34 6.68 9.29
C ILE A 61 2.07 7.33 7.93
N ARG A 62 1.14 6.81 7.13
CA ARG A 62 0.72 7.45 5.88
C ARG A 62 0.20 8.88 6.13
N CYS A 63 -0.59 9.09 7.18
CA CYS A 63 -1.05 10.43 7.59
C CYS A 63 0.11 11.37 7.97
N LYS A 64 1.18 10.84 8.58
CA LYS A 64 2.39 11.63 8.88
C LYS A 64 3.11 12.04 7.59
N TRP A 65 3.30 11.12 6.65
CA TRP A 65 3.90 11.43 5.35
C TRP A 65 3.14 12.53 4.63
N LEU A 66 1.81 12.40 4.56
CA LEU A 66 0.94 13.38 3.91
C LEU A 66 1.02 14.76 4.57
N ARG A 67 1.00 14.82 5.91
CA ARG A 67 1.10 16.09 6.64
C ARG A 67 2.38 16.85 6.32
N LEU A 68 3.48 16.13 6.12
CA LEU A 68 4.78 16.73 5.86
C LEU A 68 5.02 17.05 4.39
N SER A 69 4.51 16.22 3.49
CA SER A 69 4.86 16.26 2.07
C SER A 69 3.75 16.78 1.16
N ALA A 70 2.50 16.72 1.61
CA ALA A 70 1.33 17.18 0.86
C ALA A 70 0.28 17.81 1.79
N PRO A 71 0.64 18.87 2.54
CA PRO A 71 -0.26 19.48 3.54
C PRO A 71 -1.50 20.13 2.91
N HIS A 72 -1.51 20.36 1.62
CA HIS A 72 -2.65 20.88 0.86
C HIS A 72 -3.74 19.86 0.62
N LEU A 73 -3.44 18.56 0.73
CA LEU A 73 -4.44 17.50 0.62
C LEU A 73 -5.25 17.39 1.91
N LYS A 74 -6.55 17.08 1.77
CA LYS A 74 -7.40 16.79 2.92
C LYS A 74 -6.94 15.52 3.62
N LEU A 75 -6.34 15.66 4.79
CA LEU A 75 -5.81 14.52 5.53
C LEU A 75 -6.94 13.68 6.16
N PRO A 76 -6.88 12.34 6.03
CA PRO A 76 -7.76 11.46 6.80
C PRO A 76 -7.46 11.57 8.30
N ALA A 77 -8.48 11.35 9.13
CA ALA A 77 -8.32 11.29 10.58
C ALA A 77 -7.45 10.08 10.98
N GLN A 78 -6.60 10.27 11.98
CA GLN A 78 -5.83 9.16 12.53
C GLN A 78 -6.73 8.11 13.20
N LEU A 79 -6.29 6.86 13.18
CA LEU A 79 -6.96 5.76 13.86
C LEU A 79 -6.46 5.64 15.32
N ASP A 80 -7.40 5.47 16.23
CA ASP A 80 -7.09 5.00 17.58
C ASP A 80 -6.77 3.49 17.51
N ARG A 81 -5.51 3.13 17.69
CA ARG A 81 -5.04 1.74 17.65
C ARG A 81 -5.74 0.83 18.65
N HIS A 82 -6.24 1.38 19.77
CA HIS A 82 -6.88 0.60 20.84
C HIS A 82 -8.38 0.39 20.59
N ARG A 83 -9.02 1.22 19.76
CA ARG A 83 -10.47 1.20 19.54
C ARG A 83 -10.90 0.89 18.11
N CYS A 84 -10.02 1.06 17.11
CA CYS A 84 -10.42 0.87 15.72
C CYS A 84 -10.92 -0.55 15.44
N THR A 85 -11.96 -0.63 14.64
CA THR A 85 -12.52 -1.87 14.11
C THR A 85 -11.89 -2.22 12.76
N PRO A 86 -11.96 -3.47 12.28
CA PRO A 86 -11.51 -3.83 10.92
C PRO A 86 -12.15 -2.96 9.84
N LYS A 87 -13.46 -2.66 9.96
CA LYS A 87 -14.18 -1.79 9.02
C LYS A 87 -13.61 -0.37 8.99
N GLN A 88 -13.32 0.21 10.17
CA GLN A 88 -12.70 1.54 10.25
C GLN A 88 -11.28 1.53 9.70
N ALA A 89 -10.49 0.50 9.99
CA ALA A 89 -9.14 0.35 9.45
C ALA A 89 -9.15 0.26 7.92
N ARG A 90 -10.06 -0.53 7.33
CA ARG A 90 -10.23 -0.62 5.87
C ARG A 90 -10.53 0.74 5.24
N ALA A 91 -11.53 1.45 5.77
CA ALA A 91 -11.90 2.77 5.26
C ALA A 91 -10.76 3.79 5.38
N ALA A 92 -10.07 3.81 6.51
CA ALA A 92 -8.95 4.70 6.76
C ALA A 92 -7.75 4.43 5.84
N LEU A 93 -7.40 3.15 5.65
CA LEU A 93 -6.33 2.73 4.73
C LEU A 93 -6.65 3.15 3.30
N ALA A 94 -7.87 2.88 2.81
CA ALA A 94 -8.29 3.30 1.48
C ALA A 94 -8.19 4.82 1.30
N ALA A 95 -8.67 5.60 2.26
CA ALA A 95 -8.60 7.06 2.21
C ALA A 95 -7.14 7.57 2.20
N SER A 96 -6.28 7.03 3.08
CA SER A 96 -4.87 7.44 3.11
C SER A 96 -4.09 6.97 1.88
N ALA A 97 -4.46 5.83 1.28
CA ALA A 97 -3.83 5.37 0.04
C ALA A 97 -4.12 6.30 -1.14
N LEU A 98 -5.36 6.78 -1.27
CA LEU A 98 -5.73 7.75 -2.30
C LEU A 98 -4.93 9.04 -2.16
N CYS A 99 -4.80 9.58 -0.94
CA CYS A 99 -4.00 10.78 -0.70
C CYS A 99 -2.50 10.52 -0.96
N CYS A 100 -1.96 9.37 -0.56
CA CYS A 100 -0.56 9.01 -0.84
C CYS A 100 -0.31 8.84 -2.34
N SER A 101 -1.24 8.25 -3.07
CA SER A 101 -1.16 8.12 -4.54
C SER A 101 -1.17 9.50 -5.21
N ALA A 102 -2.02 10.43 -4.77
CA ALA A 102 -2.05 11.80 -5.26
C ALA A 102 -0.72 12.53 -4.97
N MET A 103 -0.22 12.46 -3.73
CA MET A 103 1.08 13.00 -3.34
C MET A 103 2.23 12.50 -4.24
N LEU A 104 2.25 11.19 -4.53
CA LEU A 104 3.27 10.60 -5.40
C LEU A 104 3.12 11.08 -6.85
N ALA A 105 1.89 11.12 -7.37
CA ALA A 105 1.62 11.58 -8.73
C ALA A 105 2.08 13.04 -8.93
N GLU A 106 1.74 13.92 -7.99
CA GLU A 106 2.15 15.33 -8.02
C GLU A 106 3.67 15.47 -7.92
N ALA A 107 4.31 14.79 -6.96
CA ALA A 107 5.75 14.90 -6.75
C ALA A 107 6.58 14.35 -7.92
N LEU A 108 6.10 13.30 -8.58
CA LEU A 108 6.80 12.68 -9.69
C LEU A 108 6.54 13.37 -11.04
N ALA A 109 5.46 14.17 -11.14
CA ALA A 109 5.10 14.85 -12.37
C ALA A 109 5.99 16.06 -12.69
N VAL A 110 6.69 16.63 -11.69
CA VAL A 110 7.51 17.83 -11.85
C VAL A 110 8.97 17.57 -11.47
N PRO A 111 9.96 18.09 -12.21
CA PRO A 111 11.36 18.02 -11.81
C PRO A 111 11.61 18.74 -10.47
N PRO A 112 12.49 18.20 -9.63
CA PRO A 112 13.34 17.02 -9.79
C PRO A 112 12.70 15.68 -9.36
N GLY A 113 11.37 15.54 -9.37
CA GLY A 113 10.67 14.31 -9.02
C GLY A 113 10.81 13.93 -7.54
N ARG A 114 10.74 14.91 -6.64
CA ARG A 114 10.93 14.71 -5.21
C ARG A 114 9.65 14.99 -4.44
N VAL A 115 9.34 14.13 -3.48
CA VAL A 115 8.43 14.47 -2.41
C VAL A 115 9.14 15.48 -1.50
N GLN A 116 8.61 16.70 -1.45
CA GLN A 116 9.18 17.78 -0.65
C GLN A 116 8.93 17.50 0.85
N SER A 117 9.88 17.88 1.68
CA SER A 117 9.72 17.94 3.14
C SER A 117 9.39 16.62 3.86
N PHE A 118 9.76 15.48 3.31
CA PHE A 118 9.55 14.22 4.03
C PHE A 118 10.53 14.07 5.20
N LEU A 119 9.99 13.94 6.41
CA LEU A 119 10.73 13.64 7.61
C LEU A 119 10.30 12.26 8.13
N ARG A 120 11.26 11.38 8.36
CA ARG A 120 11.02 10.13 9.08
C ARG A 120 11.02 10.41 10.58
N ASP A 121 10.19 9.69 11.35
CA ASP A 121 10.15 9.76 12.81
C ASP A 121 11.55 9.72 13.44
N GLY A 122 11.93 10.77 14.17
CA GLY A 122 13.24 10.92 14.83
C GLY A 122 14.43 11.14 13.89
N TRP A 123 14.21 11.18 12.57
CA TRP A 123 15.25 11.31 11.56
C TRP A 123 14.90 12.48 10.63
N ALA A 124 15.15 13.69 11.09
CA ALA A 124 14.90 14.93 10.36
C ALA A 124 15.83 15.07 9.13
N ARG A 125 15.76 14.16 8.17
CA ARG A 125 16.55 14.22 6.93
C ARG A 125 15.64 14.26 5.73
N PRO A 126 15.96 15.11 4.74
CA PRO A 126 15.24 15.09 3.47
C PRO A 126 15.37 13.72 2.82
N TRP A 127 14.26 13.23 2.31
CA TRP A 127 14.23 11.94 1.62
C TRP A 127 14.87 12.02 0.25
N PRO A 128 15.38 10.86 -0.22
CA PRO A 128 15.83 10.72 -1.59
C PRO A 128 14.72 11.00 -2.60
N PRO A 129 15.01 10.92 -3.91
CA PRO A 129 14.07 11.15 -5.00
C PRO A 129 12.73 10.42 -4.84
N GLY A 130 11.67 10.91 -5.46
CA GLY A 130 10.30 10.39 -5.34
C GLY A 130 10.14 8.91 -5.63
N ALA A 131 10.95 8.36 -6.55
CA ALA A 131 11.00 6.92 -6.82
C ALA A 131 11.47 6.12 -5.58
N ALA A 132 12.47 6.61 -4.83
CA ALA A 132 12.91 5.97 -3.60
C ALA A 132 11.87 6.11 -2.48
N MET A 133 11.15 7.23 -2.42
CA MET A 133 10.02 7.37 -1.52
C MET A 133 8.91 6.37 -1.82
N PHE A 134 8.54 6.18 -3.08
CA PHE A 134 7.60 5.17 -3.52
C PHE A 134 8.01 3.77 -3.08
N ALA A 135 9.27 3.38 -3.36
CA ALA A 135 9.80 2.08 -2.94
C ALA A 135 9.74 1.88 -1.42
N TYR A 136 10.08 2.92 -0.65
CA TYR A 136 9.99 2.89 0.80
C TYR A 136 8.55 2.70 1.29
N MET A 137 7.59 3.42 0.72
CA MET A 137 6.17 3.33 1.10
C MET A 137 5.62 1.93 0.85
N ILE A 138 5.94 1.32 -0.30
CA ILE A 138 5.54 -0.07 -0.60
C ILE A 138 6.23 -1.06 0.35
N THR A 139 7.52 -0.90 0.60
CA THR A 139 8.28 -1.77 1.50
C THR A 139 7.75 -1.70 2.93
N HIS A 140 7.41 -0.51 3.42
CA HIS A 140 6.81 -0.31 4.73
C HIS A 140 5.47 -1.05 4.86
N ASP A 141 4.59 -0.89 3.88
CA ASP A 141 3.29 -1.56 3.87
C ASP A 141 3.44 -3.08 3.76
N ALA A 142 4.33 -3.56 2.88
CA ALA A 142 4.60 -4.98 2.69
C ALA A 142 5.17 -5.63 3.95
N HIS A 143 6.10 -4.94 4.65
CA HIS A 143 6.64 -5.40 5.92
C HIS A 143 5.53 -5.61 6.96
N HIS A 144 4.67 -4.62 7.13
CA HIS A 144 3.58 -4.70 8.11
C HIS A 144 2.48 -5.69 7.70
N ARG A 145 2.20 -5.83 6.41
CA ARG A 145 1.31 -6.87 5.89
C ARG A 145 1.83 -8.27 6.20
N GLY A 146 3.14 -8.50 6.01
CA GLY A 146 3.80 -9.75 6.38
C GLY A 146 3.71 -10.04 7.88
N GLN A 147 3.92 -9.03 8.73
CA GLN A 147 3.74 -9.15 10.18
C GLN A 147 2.31 -9.56 10.55
N ALA A 148 1.30 -8.94 9.94
CA ALA A 148 -0.10 -9.26 10.19
C ALA A 148 -0.45 -10.70 9.76
N CYS A 149 0.04 -11.16 8.60
CA CYS A 149 -0.14 -12.53 8.14
C CYS A 149 0.52 -13.54 9.09
N MET A 150 1.76 -13.28 9.50
CA MET A 150 2.49 -14.16 10.40
C MET A 150 1.81 -14.22 11.77
N LEU A 151 1.39 -13.07 12.32
CA LEU A 151 0.71 -13.02 13.60
C LEU A 151 -0.63 -13.77 13.56
N ALA A 152 -1.43 -13.59 12.49
CA ALA A 152 -2.65 -14.36 12.30
C ALA A 152 -2.39 -15.87 12.28
N HIS A 153 -1.34 -16.30 11.57
CA HIS A 153 -0.93 -17.71 11.53
C HIS A 153 -0.54 -18.23 12.92
N GLN A 154 0.30 -17.52 13.67
CA GLN A 154 0.75 -17.92 15.00
C GLN A 154 -0.39 -17.97 16.03
N LEU A 155 -1.41 -17.15 15.85
CA LEU A 155 -2.63 -17.13 16.67
C LEU A 155 -3.61 -18.26 16.33
N GLY A 156 -3.31 -19.09 15.32
CA GLY A 156 -4.20 -20.15 14.83
C GLY A 156 -5.29 -19.68 13.86
N PHE A 157 -5.24 -18.42 13.42
CA PHE A 157 -6.19 -17.84 12.46
C PHE A 157 -5.56 -17.68 11.07
N ARG A 158 -5.05 -18.78 10.54
CA ARG A 158 -4.39 -18.79 9.23
C ARG A 158 -5.32 -18.27 8.14
N LEU A 159 -4.78 -17.42 7.26
CA LEU A 159 -5.50 -16.99 6.07
C LEU A 159 -5.83 -18.19 5.17
N PRO A 160 -7.01 -18.20 4.52
CA PRO A 160 -7.30 -19.17 3.48
C PRO A 160 -6.24 -19.15 2.37
N GLY A 161 -5.82 -20.33 1.88
CA GLY A 161 -4.79 -20.43 0.85
C GLY A 161 -5.09 -19.58 -0.39
N ALA A 162 -6.36 -19.57 -0.83
CA ALA A 162 -6.80 -18.74 -1.95
C ALA A 162 -6.56 -17.24 -1.71
N ALA A 163 -6.74 -16.74 -0.47
CA ALA A 163 -6.45 -15.35 -0.13
C ALA A 163 -4.95 -15.07 -0.15
N GLY A 164 -4.12 -16.00 0.34
CA GLY A 164 -2.66 -15.89 0.27
C GLY A 164 -2.15 -15.77 -1.17
N TYR A 165 -2.62 -16.63 -2.06
CA TYR A 165 -2.28 -16.55 -3.49
C TYR A 165 -2.82 -15.29 -4.16
N ALA A 166 -4.01 -14.82 -3.79
CA ALA A 166 -4.61 -13.62 -4.37
C ALA A 166 -3.81 -12.34 -4.09
N LEU A 167 -3.00 -12.30 -3.02
CA LEU A 167 -2.07 -11.19 -2.76
C LEU A 167 -1.00 -11.04 -3.85
N TRP A 168 -0.68 -12.09 -4.61
CA TRP A 168 0.28 -12.07 -5.71
C TRP A 168 -0.36 -11.86 -7.08
N GLY A 169 -1.69 -11.87 -7.14
CA GLY A 169 -2.46 -11.71 -8.38
C GLY A 169 -2.51 -10.25 -8.87
N TRP A 170 -1.35 -9.64 -9.16
CA TRP A 170 -1.23 -8.22 -9.53
C TRP A 170 -2.12 -7.81 -10.70
N GLU A 171 -2.23 -8.63 -11.73
CA GLU A 171 -3.11 -8.36 -12.88
C GLU A 171 -4.57 -8.20 -12.45
N LYS A 172 -5.05 -9.13 -11.59
CA LYS A 172 -6.41 -9.09 -11.06
C LYS A 172 -6.62 -7.87 -10.14
N LEU A 173 -5.65 -7.60 -9.27
CA LEU A 173 -5.70 -6.47 -8.35
C LEU A 173 -5.66 -5.15 -9.11
N TRP A 174 -4.87 -5.06 -10.18
CA TRP A 174 -4.78 -3.89 -11.06
C TRP A 174 -6.15 -3.58 -11.68
N LYS A 175 -6.81 -4.58 -12.24
CA LYS A 175 -8.17 -4.46 -12.78
C LYS A 175 -9.20 -4.09 -11.71
N GLN A 176 -9.09 -4.64 -10.48
CA GLN A 176 -9.96 -4.28 -9.37
C GLN A 176 -9.81 -2.82 -8.93
N CYS A 177 -8.64 -2.22 -9.14
CA CYS A 177 -8.43 -0.79 -8.92
C CYS A 177 -8.96 0.08 -10.08
N GLY A 178 -9.56 -0.51 -11.11
CA GLY A 178 -10.10 0.20 -12.27
C GLY A 178 -9.04 0.60 -13.29
N PHE A 179 -7.86 -0.03 -13.28
CA PHE A 179 -6.78 0.27 -14.20
C PHE A 179 -6.75 -0.70 -15.37
N GLU A 180 -6.47 -0.17 -16.56
CA GLU A 180 -6.28 -0.97 -17.77
C GLU A 180 -4.89 -1.59 -17.80
N LEU A 181 -4.83 -2.83 -18.29
CA LEU A 181 -3.55 -3.46 -18.59
C LEU A 181 -3.04 -2.99 -19.95
N PRO A 182 -1.72 -2.84 -20.13
CA PRO A 182 -1.15 -2.55 -21.43
C PRO A 182 -1.61 -3.63 -22.44
N THR A 183 -2.13 -3.21 -23.60
CA THR A 183 -2.44 -4.10 -24.73
C THR A 183 -1.12 -4.51 -25.38
N GLY A 184 -0.54 -5.59 -24.89
CA GLY A 184 0.64 -6.22 -25.49
C GLY A 184 0.29 -7.56 -26.15
N PRO A 185 1.13 -8.09 -27.03
CA PRO A 185 0.93 -9.43 -27.58
C PRO A 185 0.88 -10.43 -26.41
N LYS A 186 -0.18 -11.26 -26.39
CA LYS A 186 -0.29 -12.33 -25.39
C LYS A 186 0.94 -13.22 -25.52
N SER A 187 1.81 -13.20 -24.52
CA SER A 187 2.91 -14.15 -24.43
C SER A 187 2.34 -15.54 -24.21
N ASN A 188 2.45 -16.40 -25.20
CA ASN A 188 2.08 -17.82 -25.11
C ASN A 188 3.11 -18.65 -24.32
N ARG A 189 3.94 -18.05 -23.50
CA ARG A 189 4.87 -18.79 -22.65
C ARG A 189 4.22 -19.02 -21.29
N ALA A 190 3.70 -20.23 -21.10
CA ALA A 190 3.55 -20.78 -19.77
C ALA A 190 4.97 -20.84 -19.17
N CYS A 191 5.21 -20.07 -18.10
CA CYS A 191 6.38 -20.28 -17.27
C CYS A 191 6.16 -21.61 -16.53
N VAL A 192 7.05 -22.55 -16.79
CA VAL A 192 7.21 -23.82 -16.06
C VAL A 192 7.69 -23.52 -14.65
#